data_47c45957295d44f1885a5e078b16a5de
#
_entry.id   47c45957295d44f1885a5e078b16a5de
#
_cell.length_a   1.000
_cell.length_b   1.000
_cell.length_c   1.000
_cell.angle_alpha   90.00
_cell.angle_beta   90.00
_cell.angle_gamma   90.00
#
_symmetry.space_group_name_H-M   'P 1'
#
loop_
_entity.id
_entity.type
_entity.pdbx_description
1 polymer ?
#
loop_
_entity_poly.entity_id
_entity_poly.type
_entity_poly.pdbx_seq_one_letter_code
_entity_poly.pdbx_strand_id
1 'polypeptide(L)'
;MDWSSSAIAFSAAGNPVYFPANGEKSPYTGRKAIDHPYSYYTLNDRHQKIYDELVTALLDCESSIKFSYYDEVTFDDLFSIYQLIYNDEYRLFYISPTIEYTQDKTTGFVTQMRLLYNYDADVIADMKAEVEEEAEKILSQITPDMSDYEIVKLFHDSVIISCKYSGEAENPNTIYGCLVDKEALCQAYSQTFTYLCHRAGIKTLVVLGVANEPHMWNIVEMGGD
;
A
#
# COMPACT_ATOMS: atom_id res chain seq x y z
N MET A 1 -13.37 12.14 -19.91
CA MET A 1 -13.44 12.86 -18.64
C MET A 1 -12.11 12.62 -17.95
N ASP A 2 -11.42 13.70 -17.69
CA ASP A 2 -10.04 13.69 -17.23
C ASP A 2 -10.04 13.44 -15.70
N TRP A 3 -9.57 12.29 -15.26
CA TRP A 3 -9.45 11.95 -13.84
C TRP A 3 -8.04 12.28 -13.36
N SER A 4 -7.68 13.55 -13.40
CA SER A 4 -6.49 14.08 -12.75
C SER A 4 -6.86 14.74 -11.42
N SER A 5 -7.35 13.97 -10.45
CA SER A 5 -7.38 14.42 -9.06
C SER A 5 -6.27 13.73 -8.30
N SER A 6 -5.09 14.33 -8.29
CA SER A 6 -4.08 14.05 -7.28
C SER A 6 -4.69 14.38 -5.93
N ALA A 7 -4.94 13.38 -5.10
CA ALA A 7 -5.30 13.57 -3.71
C ALA A 7 -4.07 14.16 -2.99
N ILE A 8 -4.09 15.48 -2.78
CA ILE A 8 -3.09 16.16 -1.97
C ILE A 8 -3.56 16.06 -0.52
N ALA A 9 -3.02 15.10 0.22
CA ALA A 9 -3.10 15.13 1.66
C ALA A 9 -2.06 16.13 2.18
N PHE A 10 -2.42 16.96 3.16
CA PHE A 10 -1.51 17.90 3.81
C PHE A 10 -1.13 17.35 5.19
N SER A 11 0.16 17.37 5.53
CA SER A 11 0.59 17.13 6.91
C SER A 11 0.09 18.25 7.84
N ALA A 12 0.07 18.02 9.14
CA ALA A 12 -0.22 19.04 10.16
C ALA A 12 0.67 20.29 10.05
N ALA A 13 1.83 20.19 9.38
CA ALA A 13 2.73 21.29 9.05
C ALA A 13 2.43 21.97 7.71
N GLY A 14 1.35 21.57 7.00
CA GLY A 14 0.96 22.17 5.71
C GLY A 14 1.79 21.69 4.50
N ASN A 15 2.68 20.72 4.68
CA ASN A 15 3.42 20.12 3.58
C ASN A 15 2.57 19.03 2.91
N PRO A 16 2.54 18.94 1.55
CA PRO A 16 1.83 17.88 0.87
C PRO A 16 2.48 16.52 1.19
N VAL A 17 1.68 15.56 1.65
CA VAL A 17 2.09 14.15 1.74
C VAL A 17 2.08 13.62 0.32
N TYR A 18 3.27 13.34 -0.20
CA TYR A 18 3.45 12.93 -1.59
C TYR A 18 3.29 11.41 -1.74
N PHE A 19 2.11 10.98 -2.16
CA PHE A 19 1.96 9.68 -2.82
C PHE A 19 1.93 9.97 -4.34
N PRO A 20 2.92 9.47 -5.13
CA PRO A 20 2.96 9.80 -6.55
C PRO A 20 1.64 9.40 -7.22
N ALA A 21 1.05 10.36 -7.93
CA ALA A 21 -0.12 10.09 -8.76
C ALA A 21 0.30 9.28 -10.00
N ASN A 22 -0.67 8.56 -10.58
CA ASN A 22 -0.47 7.75 -11.79
C ASN A 22 0.34 8.47 -12.87
N GLY A 23 1.48 7.93 -13.24
CA GLY A 23 2.32 8.43 -14.33
C GLY A 23 3.37 9.45 -13.95
N GLU A 24 3.45 9.87 -12.68
CA GLU A 24 4.52 10.77 -12.23
C GLU A 24 5.87 10.07 -12.17
N LYS A 25 6.93 10.85 -12.35
CA LYS A 25 8.30 10.35 -12.24
C LYS A 25 8.80 10.49 -10.80
N SER A 26 9.50 9.47 -10.32
CA SER A 26 10.22 9.55 -9.07
C SER A 26 11.19 10.75 -9.08
N PRO A 27 11.13 11.65 -8.11
CA PRO A 27 12.07 12.76 -8.01
C PRO A 27 13.50 12.30 -7.71
N TYR A 28 13.68 11.08 -7.23
CA TYR A 28 14.98 10.54 -6.82
C TYR A 28 15.73 9.90 -7.99
N THR A 29 15.02 9.21 -8.90
CA THR A 29 15.62 8.45 -10.01
C THR A 29 15.19 8.93 -11.39
N GLY A 30 14.16 9.79 -11.48
CA GLY A 30 13.54 10.20 -12.75
C GLY A 30 12.75 9.10 -13.46
N ARG A 31 12.64 7.90 -12.89
CA ARG A 31 11.85 6.78 -13.43
C ARG A 31 10.37 7.00 -13.15
N LYS A 32 9.52 6.36 -13.96
CA LYS A 32 8.09 6.34 -13.68
C LYS A 32 7.85 5.65 -12.31
N ALA A 33 7.08 6.29 -11.44
CA ALA A 33 6.67 5.70 -10.18
C ALA A 33 5.78 4.46 -10.43
N ILE A 34 5.78 3.52 -9.50
CA ILE A 34 4.95 2.32 -9.59
C ILE A 34 3.63 2.61 -8.88
N ASP A 35 2.54 2.58 -9.64
CA ASP A 35 1.22 3.04 -9.21
C ASP A 35 0.42 1.97 -8.45
N HIS A 36 0.61 0.69 -8.84
CA HIS A 36 -0.09 -0.44 -8.27
C HIS A 36 0.87 -1.56 -7.90
N PRO A 37 0.57 -2.35 -6.86
CA PRO A 37 1.32 -3.57 -6.58
C PRO A 37 1.16 -4.58 -7.72
N TYR A 38 2.10 -5.51 -7.83
CA TYR A 38 2.10 -6.52 -8.91
C TYR A 38 0.80 -7.35 -8.97
N SER A 39 0.23 -7.67 -7.82
CA SER A 39 -1.02 -8.42 -7.71
C SER A 39 -2.20 -7.78 -8.47
N TYR A 40 -2.26 -6.45 -8.54
CA TYR A 40 -3.25 -5.73 -9.34
C TYR A 40 -3.26 -6.17 -10.80
N TYR A 41 -2.10 -6.36 -11.42
CA TYR A 41 -1.97 -6.74 -12.83
C TYR A 41 -2.33 -8.21 -13.12
N THR A 42 -2.56 -9.01 -12.07
CA THR A 42 -3.07 -10.38 -12.20
C THR A 42 -4.60 -10.45 -12.25
N LEU A 43 -5.27 -9.34 -11.91
CA LEU A 43 -6.72 -9.22 -11.93
C LEU A 43 -7.24 -9.02 -13.36
N ASN A 44 -8.45 -9.52 -13.64
CA ASN A 44 -9.16 -9.16 -14.85
C ASN A 44 -9.74 -7.73 -14.76
N ASP A 45 -10.16 -7.16 -15.90
CA ASP A 45 -10.63 -5.77 -15.99
C ASP A 45 -11.76 -5.43 -15.00
N ARG A 46 -12.68 -6.37 -14.75
CA ARG A 46 -13.77 -6.20 -13.78
C ARG A 46 -13.24 -6.12 -12.35
N HIS A 47 -12.33 -7.01 -11.98
CA HIS A 47 -11.73 -7.01 -10.66
C HIS A 47 -10.79 -5.82 -10.46
N GLN A 48 -10.07 -5.37 -11.49
CA GLN A 48 -9.29 -4.13 -11.44
C GLN A 48 -10.17 -2.92 -11.16
N LYS A 49 -11.33 -2.81 -11.82
CA LYS A 49 -12.30 -1.74 -11.54
C LYS A 49 -12.76 -1.73 -10.07
N ILE A 50 -13.13 -2.90 -9.53
CA ILE A 50 -13.55 -3.03 -8.12
C ILE A 50 -12.40 -2.67 -7.17
N TYR A 51 -11.19 -3.11 -7.49
CA TYR A 51 -9.98 -2.78 -6.74
C TYR A 51 -9.75 -1.26 -6.70
N ASP A 52 -9.78 -0.59 -7.85
CA ASP A 52 -9.57 0.86 -7.96
C ASP A 52 -10.62 1.67 -7.19
N GLU A 53 -11.90 1.27 -7.28
CA GLU A 53 -12.99 1.88 -6.55
C GLU A 53 -12.82 1.72 -5.03
N LEU A 54 -12.43 0.52 -4.57
CA LEU A 54 -12.16 0.26 -3.15
C LEU A 54 -10.95 1.04 -2.65
N VAL A 55 -9.83 1.00 -3.36
CA VAL A 55 -8.61 1.71 -2.96
C VAL A 55 -8.85 3.21 -2.90
N THR A 56 -9.56 3.78 -3.89
CA THR A 56 -9.92 5.21 -3.90
C THR A 56 -10.76 5.57 -2.66
N ALA A 57 -11.84 4.83 -2.40
CA ALA A 57 -12.70 5.09 -1.25
C ALA A 57 -11.96 4.94 0.10
N LEU A 58 -11.05 3.96 0.20
CA LEU A 58 -10.24 3.72 1.40
C LEU A 58 -9.18 4.82 1.62
N LEU A 59 -8.55 5.32 0.55
CA LEU A 59 -7.60 6.45 0.62
C LEU A 59 -8.27 7.75 1.05
N ASP A 60 -9.53 7.96 0.60
CA ASP A 60 -10.36 9.12 0.94
C ASP A 60 -11.04 8.97 2.30
N CYS A 61 -10.81 7.87 3.01
CA CYS A 61 -11.42 7.55 4.31
C CYS A 61 -12.96 7.60 4.27
N GLU A 62 -13.57 7.16 3.16
CA GLU A 62 -15.03 7.06 3.07
C GLU A 62 -15.58 6.01 4.06
N SER A 63 -16.82 6.18 4.50
CA SER A 63 -17.45 5.27 5.47
C SER A 63 -18.03 4.00 4.82
N SER A 64 -18.31 4.03 3.52
CA SER A 64 -18.85 2.91 2.78
C SER A 64 -18.73 3.10 1.27
N ILE A 65 -18.72 2.00 0.53
CA ILE A 65 -18.84 1.99 -0.93
C ILE A 65 -20.09 1.21 -1.35
N LYS A 66 -20.76 1.63 -2.42
CA LYS A 66 -21.92 0.95 -3.00
C LYS A 66 -21.54 0.39 -4.37
N PHE A 67 -21.95 -0.84 -4.60
CA PHE A 67 -21.78 -1.53 -5.88
C PHE A 67 -23.08 -1.46 -6.69
N SER A 68 -22.97 -1.20 -7.98
CA SER A 68 -24.09 -1.26 -8.90
C SER A 68 -24.53 -2.72 -9.09
N TYR A 69 -25.83 -2.94 -9.34
CA TYR A 69 -26.34 -4.27 -9.75
C TYR A 69 -25.58 -4.84 -10.95
N TYR A 70 -25.17 -3.99 -11.88
CA TYR A 70 -24.43 -4.39 -13.09
C TYR A 70 -22.97 -4.80 -12.84
N ASP A 71 -22.44 -4.50 -11.66
CA ASP A 71 -21.08 -4.91 -11.29
C ASP A 71 -21.06 -6.39 -10.86
N GLU A 72 -22.23 -6.97 -10.50
CA GLU A 72 -22.42 -8.38 -10.11
C GLU A 72 -21.40 -8.89 -9.08
N VAL A 73 -21.02 -8.03 -8.12
CA VAL A 73 -19.99 -8.31 -7.14
C VAL A 73 -20.46 -9.41 -6.19
N THR A 74 -19.79 -10.55 -6.22
CA THR A 74 -20.01 -11.63 -5.24
C THR A 74 -19.19 -11.39 -3.97
N PHE A 75 -19.52 -12.10 -2.89
CA PHE A 75 -18.70 -12.06 -1.68
C PHE A 75 -17.28 -12.59 -1.95
N ASP A 76 -17.13 -13.63 -2.76
CA ASP A 76 -15.82 -14.21 -3.08
C ASP A 76 -14.95 -13.23 -3.87
N ASP A 77 -15.52 -12.47 -4.81
CA ASP A 77 -14.83 -11.39 -5.51
C ASP A 77 -14.36 -10.33 -4.52
N LEU A 78 -15.29 -9.82 -3.69
CA LEU A 78 -14.99 -8.78 -2.70
C LEU A 78 -13.92 -9.24 -1.72
N PHE A 79 -14.04 -10.46 -1.19
CA PHE A 79 -13.07 -11.02 -0.23
C PHE A 79 -11.70 -11.16 -0.86
N SER A 80 -11.61 -11.74 -2.07
CA SER A 80 -10.33 -11.93 -2.76
C SER A 80 -9.63 -10.61 -3.06
N ILE A 81 -10.38 -9.62 -3.57
CA ILE A 81 -9.84 -8.29 -3.88
C ILE A 81 -9.40 -7.56 -2.60
N TYR A 82 -10.22 -7.60 -1.55
CA TYR A 82 -9.89 -6.95 -0.28
C TYR A 82 -8.66 -7.59 0.39
N GLN A 83 -8.49 -8.91 0.28
CA GLN A 83 -7.29 -9.60 0.76
C GLN A 83 -6.03 -9.14 -0.01
N LEU A 84 -6.11 -8.94 -1.33
CA LEU A 84 -5.00 -8.37 -2.10
C LEU A 84 -4.67 -6.96 -1.63
N ILE A 85 -5.70 -6.11 -1.48
CA ILE A 85 -5.52 -4.74 -0.97
C ILE A 85 -4.85 -4.76 0.41
N TYR A 86 -5.34 -5.56 1.35
CA TYR A 86 -4.82 -5.63 2.70
C TYR A 86 -3.36 -6.11 2.76
N ASN A 87 -2.98 -7.04 1.88
CA ASN A 87 -1.63 -7.60 1.89
C ASN A 87 -0.60 -6.76 1.12
N ASP A 88 -1.01 -6.13 0.01
CA ASP A 88 -0.08 -5.53 -0.94
C ASP A 88 -0.15 -4.00 -0.99
N GLU A 89 -1.30 -3.40 -0.60
CA GLU A 89 -1.50 -1.95 -0.69
C GLU A 89 -0.98 -1.26 0.57
N TYR A 90 0.32 -1.09 0.66
CA TYR A 90 1.02 -0.50 1.79
C TYR A 90 0.54 0.90 2.19
N ARG A 91 -0.07 1.66 1.25
CA ARG A 91 -0.65 2.99 1.51
C ARG A 91 -1.83 2.95 2.47
N LEU A 92 -2.48 1.79 2.58
CA LEU A 92 -3.68 1.55 3.38
C LEU A 92 -3.38 0.84 4.71
N PHE A 93 -2.24 1.11 5.30
CA PHE A 93 -1.76 0.47 6.54
C PHE A 93 -2.68 0.66 7.77
N TYR A 94 -3.68 1.52 7.68
CA TYR A 94 -4.63 1.87 8.73
C TYR A 94 -6.01 1.21 8.60
N ILE A 95 -6.23 0.38 7.57
CA ILE A 95 -7.52 -0.29 7.37
C ILE A 95 -7.68 -1.52 8.27
N SER A 96 -8.92 -1.84 8.61
CA SER A 96 -9.25 -3.05 9.35
C SER A 96 -9.25 -4.29 8.44
N PRO A 97 -8.80 -5.47 8.90
CA PRO A 97 -8.95 -6.72 8.14
C PRO A 97 -10.40 -7.22 8.07
N THR A 98 -11.32 -6.58 8.81
CA THR A 98 -12.73 -7.00 8.89
C THR A 98 -13.52 -6.48 7.69
N ILE A 99 -14.33 -7.35 7.08
CA ILE A 99 -15.25 -7.01 6.00
C ILE A 99 -16.68 -7.01 6.55
N GLU A 100 -17.35 -5.85 6.48
CA GLU A 100 -18.78 -5.71 6.73
C GLU A 100 -19.49 -5.36 5.42
N TYR A 101 -20.48 -6.14 5.02
CA TYR A 101 -21.18 -5.94 3.75
C TYR A 101 -22.67 -6.22 3.84
N THR A 102 -23.43 -5.73 2.88
CA THR A 102 -24.82 -6.09 2.61
C THR A 102 -24.95 -6.69 1.22
N GLN A 103 -25.84 -7.66 1.09
CA GLN A 103 -26.12 -8.31 -0.20
C GLN A 103 -27.61 -8.33 -0.51
N ASP A 104 -27.95 -8.34 -1.78
CA ASP A 104 -29.30 -8.58 -2.26
C ASP A 104 -29.68 -10.06 -2.04
N LYS A 105 -30.84 -10.30 -1.41
CA LYS A 105 -31.28 -11.66 -1.05
C LYS A 105 -31.71 -12.51 -2.25
N THR A 106 -32.01 -11.88 -3.37
CA THR A 106 -32.49 -12.57 -4.58
C THR A 106 -31.33 -12.99 -5.46
N THR A 107 -30.34 -12.10 -5.65
CA THR A 107 -29.20 -12.34 -6.52
C THR A 107 -27.98 -12.85 -5.78
N GLY A 108 -27.87 -12.57 -4.48
CA GLY A 108 -26.66 -12.85 -3.69
C GLY A 108 -25.52 -11.87 -3.94
N PHE A 109 -25.71 -10.84 -4.81
CA PHE A 109 -24.68 -9.85 -5.07
C PHE A 109 -24.52 -8.87 -3.91
N VAL A 110 -23.28 -8.49 -3.64
CA VAL A 110 -22.95 -7.44 -2.67
C VAL A 110 -23.42 -6.10 -3.20
N THR A 111 -24.18 -5.38 -2.41
CA THR A 111 -24.73 -4.06 -2.76
C THR A 111 -24.02 -2.91 -2.07
N GLN A 112 -23.39 -3.19 -0.93
CA GLN A 112 -22.63 -2.20 -0.17
C GLN A 112 -21.57 -2.89 0.70
N MET A 113 -20.41 -2.27 0.84
CA MET A 113 -19.41 -2.58 1.85
C MET A 113 -19.23 -1.38 2.77
N ARG A 114 -19.22 -1.62 4.09
CA ARG A 114 -18.79 -0.63 5.08
C ARG A 114 -17.27 -0.67 5.18
N LEU A 115 -16.63 0.50 5.08
CA LEU A 115 -15.19 0.64 5.18
C LEU A 115 -14.81 0.89 6.65
N LEU A 116 -13.91 0.07 7.16
CA LEU A 116 -13.53 0.07 8.57
C LEU A 116 -12.06 0.45 8.71
N TYR A 117 -11.79 1.34 9.64
CA TYR A 117 -10.47 1.88 9.92
C TYR A 117 -10.10 1.63 11.38
N ASN A 118 -8.81 1.45 11.65
CA ASN A 118 -8.29 1.24 12.98
C ASN A 118 -8.15 2.55 13.78
N TYR A 119 -8.20 3.69 13.10
CA TYR A 119 -7.99 5.03 13.65
C TYR A 119 -8.98 6.02 13.05
N ASP A 120 -9.16 7.16 13.72
CA ASP A 120 -9.93 8.28 13.20
C ASP A 120 -9.18 9.00 12.06
N ALA A 121 -9.90 9.70 11.19
CA ALA A 121 -9.35 10.28 9.96
C ALA A 121 -8.23 11.32 10.19
N ASP A 122 -8.30 12.09 11.26
CA ASP A 122 -7.27 13.04 11.68
C ASP A 122 -5.99 12.33 12.13
N VAL A 123 -6.13 11.25 12.91
CA VAL A 123 -5.00 10.40 13.33
C VAL A 123 -4.36 9.73 12.11
N ILE A 124 -5.16 9.23 11.16
CA ILE A 124 -4.65 8.64 9.91
C ILE A 124 -3.83 9.67 9.12
N ALA A 125 -4.27 10.93 9.06
CA ALA A 125 -3.54 11.98 8.37
C ALA A 125 -2.17 12.25 9.01
N ASP A 126 -2.09 12.30 10.33
CA ASP A 126 -0.83 12.48 11.06
C ASP A 126 0.09 11.26 10.86
N MET A 127 -0.43 10.04 10.97
CA MET A 127 0.33 8.81 10.73
C MET A 127 0.91 8.75 9.31
N LYS A 128 0.14 9.15 8.29
CA LYS A 128 0.63 9.25 6.90
C LYS A 128 1.80 10.24 6.78
N ALA A 129 1.72 11.38 7.46
CA ALA A 129 2.78 12.39 7.45
C ALA A 129 4.07 11.87 8.12
N GLU A 130 3.96 11.15 9.22
CA GLU A 130 5.10 10.53 9.91
C GLU A 130 5.77 9.44 9.07
N VAL A 131 4.98 8.59 8.40
CA VAL A 131 5.48 7.59 7.45
C VAL A 131 6.27 8.26 6.32
N GLU A 132 5.71 9.33 5.74
CA GLU A 132 6.36 10.06 4.66
C GLU A 132 7.67 10.71 5.11
N GLU A 133 7.70 11.33 6.30
CA GLU A 133 8.91 11.93 6.87
C GLU A 133 10.02 10.88 7.06
N GLU A 134 9.69 9.71 7.59
CA GLU A 134 10.68 8.64 7.79
C GLU A 134 11.15 8.03 6.46
N ALA A 135 10.24 7.85 5.51
CA ALA A 135 10.60 7.38 4.16
C ALA A 135 11.52 8.36 3.44
N GLU A 136 11.25 9.68 3.54
CA GLU A 136 12.05 10.72 2.91
C GLU A 136 13.49 10.74 3.44
N LYS A 137 13.71 10.45 4.72
CA LYS A 137 15.06 10.31 5.30
C LYS A 137 15.87 9.20 4.63
N ILE A 138 15.22 8.17 4.12
CA ILE A 138 15.85 7.06 3.40
C ILE A 138 16.01 7.44 1.91
N LEU A 139 14.93 7.88 1.28
CA LEU A 139 14.89 8.19 -0.16
C LEU A 139 15.84 9.31 -0.57
N SER A 140 16.00 10.33 0.28
CA SER A 140 16.94 11.45 0.02
C SER A 140 18.42 11.04 0.01
N GLN A 141 18.75 9.82 0.40
CA GLN A 141 20.12 9.29 0.31
C GLN A 141 20.46 8.76 -1.09
N ILE A 142 19.46 8.66 -2.00
CA ILE A 142 19.70 8.23 -3.39
C ILE A 142 20.48 9.33 -4.11
N THR A 143 21.58 8.95 -4.76
CA THR A 143 22.37 9.83 -5.62
C THR A 143 22.21 9.42 -7.10
N PRO A 144 22.38 10.35 -8.07
CA PRO A 144 22.15 10.07 -9.48
C PRO A 144 23.05 9.01 -10.10
N ASP A 145 24.14 8.66 -9.45
CA ASP A 145 25.12 7.66 -9.88
C ASP A 145 24.89 6.27 -9.30
N MET A 146 23.94 6.12 -8.38
CA MET A 146 23.59 4.81 -7.83
C MET A 146 22.95 3.89 -8.87
N SER A 147 23.45 2.66 -8.93
CA SER A 147 22.82 1.55 -9.64
C SER A 147 21.56 1.05 -8.91
N ASP A 148 20.70 0.29 -9.61
CA ASP A 148 19.53 -0.35 -9.01
C ASP A 148 19.91 -1.21 -7.80
N TYR A 149 21.01 -1.94 -7.91
CA TYR A 149 21.51 -2.77 -6.82
C TYR A 149 21.89 -1.93 -5.59
N GLU A 150 22.54 -0.79 -5.77
CA GLU A 150 22.93 0.09 -4.65
C GLU A 150 21.71 0.73 -4.00
N ILE A 151 20.69 1.12 -4.78
CA ILE A 151 19.44 1.66 -4.27
C ILE A 151 18.67 0.58 -3.49
N VAL A 152 18.53 -0.62 -4.05
CA VAL A 152 17.88 -1.75 -3.41
C VAL A 152 18.58 -2.14 -2.11
N LYS A 153 19.94 -2.16 -2.14
CA LYS A 153 20.74 -2.42 -0.95
C LYS A 153 20.57 -1.34 0.12
N LEU A 154 20.52 -0.07 -0.28
CA LEU A 154 20.25 1.05 0.63
C LEU A 154 18.91 0.85 1.35
N PHE A 155 17.84 0.50 0.63
CA PHE A 155 16.53 0.27 1.23
C PHE A 155 16.51 -0.95 2.15
N HIS A 156 17.08 -2.05 1.69
CA HIS A 156 17.22 -3.27 2.51
C HIS A 156 17.96 -2.97 3.82
N ASP A 157 19.13 -2.38 3.74
CA ASP A 157 19.96 -2.09 4.92
C ASP A 157 19.26 -1.09 5.84
N SER A 158 18.61 -0.06 5.29
CA SER A 158 17.86 0.92 6.08
C SER A 158 16.75 0.27 6.89
N VAL A 159 15.98 -0.63 6.27
CA VAL A 159 14.87 -1.32 6.94
C VAL A 159 15.40 -2.26 8.03
N ILE A 160 16.38 -3.12 7.72
CA ILE A 160 16.85 -4.12 8.70
C ILE A 160 17.65 -3.52 9.87
N ILE A 161 18.30 -2.37 9.66
CA ILE A 161 19.09 -1.69 10.71
C ILE A 161 18.18 -0.87 11.62
N SER A 162 17.15 -0.22 11.06
CA SER A 162 16.31 0.72 11.81
C SER A 162 15.12 0.06 12.51
N CYS A 163 14.71 -1.13 12.11
CA CYS A 163 13.53 -1.82 12.61
C CYS A 163 13.88 -3.13 13.31
N LYS A 164 13.37 -3.33 14.52
CA LYS A 164 13.51 -4.58 15.28
C LYS A 164 12.43 -5.56 14.87
N TYR A 165 12.78 -6.81 14.58
CA TYR A 165 11.80 -7.86 14.31
C TYR A 165 11.09 -8.27 15.62
N SER A 166 9.83 -7.84 15.79
CA SER A 166 9.03 -8.06 16.99
C SER A 166 7.54 -7.89 16.71
N GLY A 167 6.72 -8.74 17.30
CA GLY A 167 5.26 -8.64 17.25
C GLY A 167 4.64 -7.90 18.44
N GLU A 168 5.46 -7.28 19.29
CA GLU A 168 4.99 -6.59 20.52
C GLU A 168 4.60 -5.12 20.27
N ALA A 169 4.92 -4.56 19.09
CA ALA A 169 4.53 -3.22 18.70
C ALA A 169 3.00 -3.09 18.50
N GLU A 170 2.48 -1.90 18.55
CA GLU A 170 1.06 -1.63 18.31
C GLU A 170 0.68 -1.91 16.84
N ASN A 171 1.57 -1.63 15.90
CA ASN A 171 1.36 -1.75 14.46
C ASN A 171 2.30 -2.74 13.76
N PRO A 172 2.46 -4.00 14.25
CA PRO A 172 3.57 -4.87 13.86
C PRO A 172 3.52 -5.33 12.41
N ASN A 173 2.37 -5.25 11.74
CA ASN A 173 2.16 -5.71 10.37
C ASN A 173 2.05 -4.58 9.34
N THR A 174 2.44 -3.35 9.70
CA THR A 174 2.23 -2.16 8.87
C THR A 174 3.52 -1.41 8.59
N ILE A 175 3.54 -0.63 7.51
CA ILE A 175 4.69 0.24 7.22
C ILE A 175 4.90 1.29 8.33
N TYR A 176 3.85 1.69 9.05
CA TYR A 176 3.95 2.58 10.21
C TYR A 176 4.78 1.92 11.33
N GLY A 177 4.47 0.67 11.67
CA GLY A 177 5.25 -0.10 12.66
C GLY A 177 6.72 -0.19 12.29
N CYS A 178 7.04 -0.42 11.02
CA CYS A 178 8.42 -0.53 10.55
C CYS A 178 9.14 0.84 10.50
N LEU A 179 8.50 1.86 9.92
CA LEU A 179 9.13 3.17 9.68
C LEU A 179 9.09 4.09 10.90
N VAL A 180 8.03 4.06 11.71
CA VAL A 180 7.81 5.00 12.81
C VAL A 180 8.05 4.33 14.16
N ASP A 181 7.32 3.23 14.47
CA ASP A 181 7.45 2.51 15.75
C ASP A 181 8.79 1.77 15.87
N LYS A 182 9.46 1.47 14.74
CA LYS A 182 10.74 0.74 14.66
C LYS A 182 10.68 -0.68 15.22
N GLU A 183 9.49 -1.26 15.31
CA GLU A 183 9.26 -2.67 15.66
C GLU A 183 8.18 -3.26 14.76
N ALA A 184 8.47 -4.40 14.09
CA ALA A 184 7.57 -4.95 13.10
C ALA A 184 7.80 -6.43 12.80
N LEU A 185 6.87 -7.06 12.07
CA LEU A 185 6.92 -8.42 11.55
C LEU A 185 7.16 -8.44 10.02
N CYS A 186 7.22 -9.64 9.45
CA CYS A 186 7.58 -9.89 8.05
C CYS A 186 6.73 -9.10 7.05
N GLN A 187 5.42 -8.93 7.29
CA GLN A 187 4.53 -8.14 6.44
C GLN A 187 4.99 -6.69 6.35
N ALA A 188 5.21 -6.05 7.49
CA ALA A 188 5.65 -4.67 7.55
C ALA A 188 7.02 -4.46 6.88
N TYR A 189 7.98 -5.37 7.11
CA TYR A 189 9.27 -5.34 6.44
C TYR A 189 9.12 -5.39 4.92
N SER A 190 8.33 -6.35 4.42
CA SER A 190 8.12 -6.55 2.98
C SER A 190 7.37 -5.38 2.35
N GLN A 191 6.32 -4.87 3.00
CA GLN A 191 5.55 -3.73 2.51
C GLN A 191 6.38 -2.43 2.54
N THR A 192 7.18 -2.19 3.60
CA THR A 192 8.06 -1.02 3.68
C THR A 192 9.12 -1.03 2.59
N PHE A 193 9.74 -2.18 2.36
CA PHE A 193 10.71 -2.33 1.29
C PHE A 193 10.06 -2.10 -0.09
N THR A 194 8.86 -2.65 -0.33
CA THR A 194 8.08 -2.40 -1.55
C THR A 194 7.76 -0.92 -1.72
N TYR A 195 7.30 -0.26 -0.66
CA TYR A 195 6.99 1.17 -0.67
C TYR A 195 8.20 2.02 -1.12
N LEU A 196 9.37 1.80 -0.53
CA LEU A 196 10.60 2.51 -0.89
C LEU A 196 11.02 2.24 -2.35
N CYS A 197 10.97 0.98 -2.78
CA CYS A 197 11.27 0.59 -4.16
C CYS A 197 10.32 1.26 -5.17
N HIS A 198 9.00 1.23 -4.92
CA HIS A 198 8.01 1.85 -5.80
C HIS A 198 8.18 3.37 -5.88
N ARG A 199 8.51 4.03 -4.76
CA ARG A 199 8.87 5.46 -4.74
C ARG A 199 10.11 5.78 -5.60
N ALA A 200 11.05 4.86 -5.68
CA ALA A 200 12.24 4.99 -6.54
C ALA A 200 11.99 4.53 -8.00
N GLY A 201 10.79 4.01 -8.32
CA GLY A 201 10.47 3.44 -9.64
C GLY A 201 11.15 2.10 -9.91
N ILE A 202 11.45 1.34 -8.86
CA ILE A 202 11.98 -0.03 -8.93
C ILE A 202 10.83 -1.00 -8.71
N LYS A 203 10.62 -1.92 -9.66
CA LYS A 203 9.56 -2.90 -9.57
C LYS A 203 9.90 -3.97 -8.54
N THR A 204 8.95 -4.20 -7.67
CA THR A 204 9.04 -5.27 -6.67
C THR A 204 7.66 -5.87 -6.43
N LEU A 205 7.63 -7.11 -6.02
CA LEU A 205 6.41 -7.79 -5.60
C LEU A 205 6.58 -8.39 -4.22
N VAL A 206 5.48 -8.45 -3.49
CA VAL A 206 5.39 -9.16 -2.22
C VAL A 206 5.05 -10.61 -2.51
N VAL A 207 5.72 -11.52 -1.81
CA VAL A 207 5.47 -12.96 -1.88
C VAL A 207 4.95 -13.45 -0.53
N LEU A 208 3.79 -14.11 -0.55
CA LEU A 208 3.25 -14.83 0.59
C LEU A 208 3.59 -16.31 0.47
N GLY A 209 4.08 -16.90 1.53
CA GLY A 209 4.44 -18.31 1.53
C GLY A 209 4.69 -18.87 2.92
N VAL A 210 5.50 -19.90 3.01
CA VAL A 210 5.81 -20.60 4.28
C VAL A 210 7.33 -20.78 4.41
N ALA A 211 7.86 -20.29 5.53
CA ALA A 211 9.24 -20.51 5.96
C ALA A 211 9.22 -20.96 7.43
N ASN A 212 8.88 -22.23 7.68
CA ASN A 212 8.48 -22.87 8.95
C ASN A 212 7.11 -22.40 9.48
N GLU A 213 6.75 -21.16 9.25
CA GLU A 213 5.46 -20.52 9.57
C GLU A 213 5.03 -19.63 8.39
N PRO A 214 3.78 -19.14 8.34
CA PRO A 214 3.39 -18.16 7.34
C PRO A 214 4.36 -16.98 7.31
N HIS A 215 4.87 -16.66 6.13
CA HIS A 215 5.92 -15.66 5.97
C HIS A 215 5.72 -14.81 4.72
N MET A 216 6.28 -13.61 4.74
CA MET A 216 6.22 -12.66 3.64
C MET A 216 7.62 -12.13 3.31
N TRP A 217 7.93 -12.05 2.00
CA TRP A 217 9.20 -11.51 1.49
C TRP A 217 9.01 -10.85 0.12
N ASN A 218 10.08 -10.41 -0.52
CA ASN A 218 10.03 -9.68 -1.78
C ASN A 218 10.82 -10.36 -2.91
N ILE A 219 10.38 -10.11 -4.14
CA ILE A 219 11.17 -10.30 -5.35
C ILE A 219 11.32 -8.93 -6.00
N VAL A 220 12.51 -8.61 -6.50
CA VAL A 220 12.88 -7.31 -7.08
C VAL A 220 13.37 -7.50 -8.51
N GLU A 221 12.87 -6.68 -9.44
CA GLU A 221 13.40 -6.59 -10.81
C GLU A 221 14.59 -5.60 -10.81
N MET A 222 15.78 -6.07 -11.18
CA MET A 222 16.98 -5.25 -11.28
C MET A 222 17.60 -5.36 -12.66
N GLY A 223 18.00 -4.21 -13.24
CA GLY A 223 18.74 -4.19 -14.51
C GLY A 223 17.90 -4.40 -15.76
N GLY A 224 16.58 -4.52 -15.66
CA GLY A 224 15.67 -4.71 -16.81
C GLY A 224 15.75 -6.10 -17.46
N ASP A 225 16.26 -7.10 -16.73
CA ASP A 225 16.30 -8.52 -17.12
C ASP A 225 15.31 -9.33 -16.27
#